data_18ee95c5f44c0a56b5519d506532697b
#
_entry.id   18ee95c5f44c0a56b5519d506532697b
#
_cell.length_a   1.000
_cell.length_b   1.000
_cell.length_c   1.000
_cell.angle_alpha   90.00
_cell.angle_beta   90.00
_cell.angle_gamma   90.00
#
_symmetry.space_group_name_H-M   'P 1'
#
loop_
_entity.id
_entity.type
_entity.pdbx_description
1 polymer ?
#
loop_
_entity_poly.entity_id
_entity_poly.type
_entity_poly.pdbx_seq_one_letter_code
_entity_poly.pdbx_strand_id
1 'polypeptide(L)'
;MRVELLSSTPLSILVKAIRTCWDSFDKGDNLGQKDLDLIDRVCNKYKHESTMEHIVFSFNIEGVSRLCLQELARHRMASLSVKSTRYTLKQLAKEKPFWSFLDETPVLGAISRSRKYINYPSGKESSYDEINPQLVQLEILRAQLLNIKNSDKAKYYLPESYKTNLVWTINARSLKNFLNLRLSRSAHYEIRELAKEILNIINNTEYKILFKDVKNETAIQESAV
;
A
#
# COMPACT_ATOMS: atom_id res chain seq x y z
N MET A 1 7.14 5.06 3.80
CA MET A 1 6.18 4.67 2.72
C MET A 1 5.84 5.91 1.92
N ARG A 2 5.69 5.79 0.60
CA ARG A 2 5.20 6.84 -0.30
C ARG A 2 4.13 6.22 -1.19
N VAL A 3 3.01 6.92 -1.37
CA VAL A 3 1.91 6.51 -2.24
C VAL A 3 1.60 7.65 -3.20
N GLU A 4 1.37 7.30 -4.47
CA GLU A 4 1.05 8.25 -5.53
C GLU A 4 -0.04 7.65 -6.43
N LEU A 5 -1.08 8.43 -6.74
CA LEU A 5 -2.08 8.05 -7.73
C LEU A 5 -1.52 8.34 -9.13
N LEU A 6 -1.25 7.29 -9.90
CA LEU A 6 -0.72 7.41 -11.27
C LEU A 6 -1.82 7.71 -12.29
N SER A 7 -2.98 7.05 -12.14
CA SER A 7 -4.10 7.21 -13.06
C SER A 7 -5.40 6.76 -12.42
N SER A 8 -6.49 7.27 -12.98
CA SER A 8 -7.86 6.85 -12.63
C SER A 8 -8.79 6.94 -13.85
N THR A 9 -9.79 6.06 -13.90
CA THR A 9 -10.84 6.12 -14.92
C THR A 9 -11.73 7.35 -14.65
N PRO A 10 -12.06 8.18 -15.66
CA PRO A 10 -12.94 9.33 -15.48
C PRO A 10 -14.29 8.98 -14.87
N LEU A 11 -14.80 9.81 -13.96
CA LEU A 11 -16.09 9.58 -13.26
C LEU A 11 -17.29 9.54 -14.22
N SER A 12 -17.18 10.17 -15.40
CA SER A 12 -18.19 10.10 -16.46
C SER A 12 -18.48 8.67 -16.94
N ILE A 13 -17.51 7.76 -16.87
CA ILE A 13 -17.70 6.34 -17.21
C ILE A 13 -18.68 5.68 -16.22
N LEU A 14 -18.58 6.01 -14.93
CA LEU A 14 -19.52 5.52 -13.92
C LEU A 14 -20.94 6.03 -14.18
N VAL A 15 -21.10 7.32 -14.46
CA VAL A 15 -22.42 7.91 -14.81
C VAL A 15 -22.99 7.19 -16.01
N LYS A 16 -22.20 6.98 -17.06
CA LYS A 16 -22.61 6.24 -18.24
C LYS A 16 -23.04 4.81 -17.91
N ALA A 17 -22.28 4.09 -17.11
CA ALA A 17 -22.61 2.73 -16.68
C ALA A 17 -23.94 2.68 -15.91
N ILE A 18 -24.16 3.60 -14.96
CA ILE A 18 -25.43 3.69 -14.20
C ILE A 18 -26.58 3.99 -15.14
N ARG A 19 -26.44 4.98 -16.02
CA ARG A 19 -27.51 5.39 -16.94
C ARG A 19 -27.83 4.33 -17.99
N THR A 20 -26.85 3.53 -18.41
CA THR A 20 -27.07 2.37 -19.29
C THR A 20 -28.04 1.37 -18.66
N CYS A 21 -27.93 1.11 -17.35
CA CYS A 21 -28.81 0.16 -16.66
C CYS A 21 -30.30 0.61 -16.63
N TRP A 22 -30.57 1.92 -16.79
CA TRP A 22 -31.91 2.50 -16.64
C TRP A 22 -32.37 3.23 -17.89
N ASP A 23 -31.62 3.15 -18.99
CA ASP A 23 -31.88 3.88 -20.25
C ASP A 23 -32.27 5.35 -20.01
N SER A 24 -31.46 6.07 -19.21
CA SER A 24 -31.81 7.41 -18.70
C SER A 24 -30.80 8.48 -19.08
N PHE A 25 -30.24 8.41 -20.28
CA PHE A 25 -29.21 9.33 -20.78
C PHE A 25 -29.71 10.77 -20.94
N ASP A 26 -30.97 10.94 -21.26
CA ASP A 26 -31.67 12.23 -21.39
C ASP A 26 -31.67 13.06 -20.09
N LYS A 27 -31.47 12.42 -18.95
CA LYS A 27 -31.47 13.05 -17.61
C LYS A 27 -30.09 13.50 -17.13
N GLY A 28 -29.02 13.32 -17.96
CA GLY A 28 -27.66 13.68 -17.64
C GLY A 28 -27.40 15.19 -17.64
N ASP A 29 -26.42 15.65 -16.89
CA ASP A 29 -25.97 17.04 -16.84
C ASP A 29 -24.43 17.20 -16.92
N ASN A 30 -23.75 16.24 -17.57
CA ASN A 30 -22.31 16.22 -17.80
C ASN A 30 -21.47 16.35 -16.52
N LEU A 31 -21.73 15.49 -15.55
CA LEU A 31 -21.12 15.51 -14.21
C LEU A 31 -21.53 16.73 -13.36
N GLY A 32 -22.66 17.33 -13.66
CA GLY A 32 -23.27 18.32 -12.79
C GLY A 32 -23.93 17.69 -11.55
N GLN A 33 -24.70 18.49 -10.83
CA GLN A 33 -25.28 18.06 -9.56
C GLN A 33 -26.22 16.84 -9.70
N LYS A 34 -26.98 16.73 -10.81
CA LYS A 34 -27.88 15.59 -11.05
C LYS A 34 -27.12 14.28 -11.19
N ASP A 35 -25.98 14.29 -11.86
CA ASP A 35 -25.12 13.10 -12.01
C ASP A 35 -24.43 12.75 -10.70
N LEU A 36 -23.97 13.73 -9.91
CA LEU A 36 -23.41 13.49 -8.59
C LEU A 36 -24.44 12.92 -7.62
N ASP A 37 -25.67 13.43 -7.60
CA ASP A 37 -26.78 12.90 -6.80
C ASP A 37 -27.15 11.47 -7.22
N LEU A 38 -27.07 11.17 -8.52
CA LEU A 38 -27.28 9.83 -9.05
C LEU A 38 -26.22 8.86 -8.55
N ILE A 39 -24.94 9.24 -8.62
CA ILE A 39 -23.82 8.44 -8.08
C ILE A 39 -24.04 8.16 -6.60
N ASP A 40 -24.28 9.19 -5.81
CA ASP A 40 -24.47 9.05 -4.36
C ASP A 40 -25.63 8.12 -4.02
N ARG A 41 -26.75 8.28 -4.72
CA ARG A 41 -27.93 7.44 -4.54
C ARG A 41 -27.66 5.97 -4.89
N VAL A 42 -27.02 5.71 -6.04
CA VAL A 42 -26.81 4.34 -6.53
C VAL A 42 -25.69 3.64 -5.76
N CYS A 43 -24.55 4.30 -5.59
CA CYS A 43 -23.36 3.66 -5.01
C CYS A 43 -23.38 3.65 -3.48
N ASN A 44 -23.88 4.72 -2.83
CA ASN A 44 -23.82 4.83 -1.36
C ASN A 44 -25.14 4.49 -0.67
N LYS A 45 -26.30 4.98 -1.17
CA LYS A 45 -27.61 4.71 -0.54
C LYS A 45 -28.13 3.31 -0.86
N TYR A 46 -28.18 2.95 -2.14
CA TYR A 46 -28.69 1.65 -2.59
C TYR A 46 -27.64 0.56 -2.61
N LYS A 47 -26.35 0.93 -2.49
CA LYS A 47 -25.21 0.01 -2.50
C LYS A 47 -25.15 -0.89 -3.73
N HIS A 48 -25.57 -0.36 -4.88
CA HIS A 48 -25.42 -1.03 -6.17
C HIS A 48 -23.98 -0.81 -6.67
N GLU A 49 -23.03 -1.44 -6.00
CA GLU A 49 -21.60 -1.19 -6.16
C GLU A 49 -21.01 -1.84 -7.43
N SER A 50 -21.76 -2.68 -8.16
CA SER A 50 -21.27 -3.30 -9.40
C SER A 50 -20.82 -2.28 -10.44
N THR A 51 -21.50 -1.13 -10.53
CA THR A 51 -21.13 -0.05 -11.45
C THR A 51 -19.78 0.60 -11.07
N MET A 52 -19.38 0.55 -9.80
CA MET A 52 -18.09 1.06 -9.34
C MET A 52 -16.90 0.25 -9.88
N GLU A 53 -17.12 -0.97 -10.40
CA GLU A 53 -16.07 -1.79 -11.00
C GLU A 53 -15.50 -1.18 -12.29
N HIS A 54 -16.23 -0.28 -12.94
CA HIS A 54 -15.77 0.45 -14.12
C HIS A 54 -14.77 1.58 -13.78
N ILE A 55 -14.69 2.01 -12.53
CA ILE A 55 -13.69 2.98 -12.06
C ILE A 55 -12.48 2.22 -11.56
N VAL A 56 -11.34 2.46 -12.20
CA VAL A 56 -10.08 1.80 -11.91
C VAL A 56 -9.06 2.84 -11.49
N PHE A 57 -8.29 2.55 -10.45
CA PHE A 57 -7.18 3.34 -9.94
C PHE A 57 -5.88 2.58 -10.10
N SER A 58 -4.81 3.27 -10.48
CA SER A 58 -3.45 2.73 -10.45
C SER A 58 -2.59 3.57 -9.50
N PHE A 59 -2.00 2.93 -8.50
CA PHE A 59 -1.14 3.57 -7.49
C PHE A 59 0.30 3.10 -7.65
N ASN A 60 1.25 4.03 -7.54
CA ASN A 60 2.64 3.71 -7.24
C ASN A 60 2.82 3.68 -5.72
N ILE A 61 3.32 2.57 -5.19
CA ILE A 61 3.52 2.35 -3.76
C ILE A 61 4.99 2.02 -3.53
N GLU A 62 5.68 2.82 -2.73
CA GLU A 62 7.10 2.67 -2.46
C GLU A 62 7.41 2.50 -0.99
N GLY A 63 8.38 1.64 -0.70
CA GLY A 63 8.93 1.47 0.64
C GLY A 63 8.04 0.70 1.60
N VAL A 64 7.17 -0.19 1.10
CA VAL A 64 6.41 -1.15 1.91
C VAL A 64 7.23 -2.41 2.18
N SER A 65 6.97 -3.07 3.29
CA SER A 65 7.60 -4.36 3.61
C SER A 65 6.99 -5.51 2.78
N ARG A 66 7.69 -6.64 2.73
CA ARG A 66 7.15 -7.88 2.17
C ARG A 66 5.94 -8.39 2.95
N LEU A 67 5.91 -8.16 4.26
CA LEU A 67 4.73 -8.45 5.09
C LEU A 67 3.51 -7.66 4.60
N CYS A 68 3.65 -6.35 4.42
CA CYS A 68 2.58 -5.50 3.89
C CYS A 68 2.17 -5.94 2.47
N LEU A 69 3.12 -6.30 1.61
CA LEU A 69 2.84 -6.83 0.27
C LEU A 69 2.03 -8.13 0.33
N GLN A 70 2.31 -9.06 1.24
CA GLN A 70 1.56 -10.31 1.39
C GLN A 70 0.10 -10.02 1.82
N GLU A 71 -0.10 -9.09 2.76
CA GLU A 71 -1.43 -8.66 3.17
C GLU A 71 -2.19 -7.97 2.02
N LEU A 72 -1.50 -7.15 1.22
CA LEU A 72 -2.08 -6.48 0.05
C LEU A 72 -2.46 -7.48 -1.05
N ALA A 73 -1.64 -8.50 -1.30
CA ALA A 73 -1.87 -9.52 -2.32
C ALA A 73 -3.11 -10.41 -2.04
N ARG A 74 -3.64 -10.39 -0.82
CA ARG A 74 -4.91 -11.09 -0.49
C ARG A 74 -6.13 -10.40 -1.10
N HIS A 75 -6.01 -9.14 -1.51
CA HIS A 75 -7.05 -8.42 -2.27
C HIS A 75 -6.96 -8.78 -3.75
N ARG A 76 -7.57 -9.91 -4.13
CA ARG A 76 -7.36 -10.62 -5.40
C ARG A 76 -7.87 -9.91 -6.64
N MET A 77 -8.91 -9.06 -6.50
CA MET A 77 -9.49 -8.31 -7.63
C MET A 77 -8.65 -7.07 -7.94
N ALA A 78 -7.35 -7.27 -8.11
CA ALA A 78 -6.37 -6.23 -8.37
C ALA A 78 -5.16 -6.81 -9.11
N SER A 79 -4.41 -5.96 -9.81
CA SER A 79 -3.15 -6.30 -10.47
C SER A 79 -1.97 -5.70 -9.71
N LEU A 80 -0.90 -6.48 -9.57
CA LEU A 80 0.31 -6.12 -8.85
C LEU A 80 1.53 -6.28 -9.76
N SER A 81 2.29 -5.20 -9.95
CA SER A 81 3.62 -5.23 -10.58
C SER A 81 4.67 -4.88 -9.53
N VAL A 82 5.38 -5.88 -9.03
CA VAL A 82 6.27 -5.76 -7.87
C VAL A 82 7.73 -5.72 -8.29
N LYS A 83 8.52 -4.83 -7.64
CA LYS A 83 9.97 -4.72 -7.87
C LYS A 83 10.67 -6.05 -7.61
N SER A 84 11.47 -6.50 -8.58
CA SER A 84 12.21 -7.75 -8.45
C SER A 84 13.28 -7.67 -7.38
N THR A 85 13.25 -8.60 -6.43
CA THR A 85 14.27 -8.74 -5.37
C THR A 85 15.66 -9.08 -5.91
N ARG A 86 15.78 -9.65 -7.12
CA ARG A 86 17.09 -9.93 -7.75
C ARG A 86 17.96 -8.68 -7.88
N TYR A 87 17.35 -7.52 -8.20
CA TYR A 87 18.09 -6.25 -8.29
C TYR A 87 18.55 -5.75 -6.93
N THR A 88 17.65 -5.76 -5.94
CA THR A 88 17.99 -5.26 -4.60
C THR A 88 18.98 -6.16 -3.89
N LEU A 89 18.93 -7.47 -4.09
CA LEU A 89 19.92 -8.42 -3.55
C LEU A 89 21.31 -8.20 -4.15
N LYS A 90 21.43 -7.91 -5.44
CA LYS A 90 22.71 -7.54 -6.05
C LYS A 90 23.30 -6.25 -5.47
N GLN A 91 22.44 -5.29 -5.10
CA GLN A 91 22.89 -4.06 -4.45
C GLN A 91 23.30 -4.34 -2.99
N LEU A 92 22.50 -5.11 -2.25
CA LEU A 92 22.79 -5.50 -0.87
C LEU A 92 24.12 -6.24 -0.74
N ALA A 93 24.44 -7.14 -1.68
CA ALA A 93 25.71 -7.87 -1.69
C ALA A 93 26.96 -6.97 -1.79
N LYS A 94 26.82 -5.74 -2.29
CA LYS A 94 27.90 -4.75 -2.42
C LYS A 94 28.00 -3.79 -1.22
N GLU A 95 27.05 -3.85 -0.29
CA GLU A 95 27.05 -2.98 0.88
C GLU A 95 28.16 -3.37 1.86
N LYS A 96 28.65 -2.37 2.60
CA LYS A 96 29.52 -2.61 3.77
C LYS A 96 28.70 -3.31 4.87
N PRO A 97 29.35 -4.05 5.78
CA PRO A 97 28.66 -4.67 6.90
C PRO A 97 27.74 -3.69 7.65
N PHE A 98 26.60 -4.18 8.10
CA PHE A 98 25.67 -3.43 8.94
C PHE A 98 25.82 -3.77 10.43
N TRP A 99 26.33 -4.96 10.73
CA TRP A 99 26.47 -5.49 12.07
C TRP A 99 27.86 -6.10 12.28
N SER A 100 28.46 -5.84 13.44
CA SER A 100 29.70 -6.52 13.90
C SER A 100 29.30 -7.67 14.82
N PHE A 101 29.52 -8.90 14.40
CA PHE A 101 29.29 -10.07 15.24
C PHE A 101 30.35 -10.26 16.35
N LEU A 102 31.51 -9.59 16.23
CA LEU A 102 32.54 -9.61 17.23
C LEU A 102 32.22 -8.70 18.42
N ASP A 103 31.72 -7.51 18.12
CA ASP A 103 31.42 -6.48 19.12
C ASP A 103 29.93 -6.46 19.51
N GLU A 104 29.11 -7.30 18.86
CA GLU A 104 27.63 -7.36 19.02
C GLU A 104 26.94 -5.99 18.84
N THR A 105 27.50 -5.14 17.96
CA THR A 105 27.04 -3.76 17.77
C THR A 105 26.75 -3.41 16.30
N PRO A 106 25.88 -2.41 16.04
CA PRO A 106 25.72 -1.82 14.70
C PRO A 106 27.01 -1.13 14.26
N VAL A 107 27.40 -1.33 13.00
CA VAL A 107 28.51 -0.58 12.38
C VAL A 107 28.05 0.88 12.15
N LEU A 108 28.99 1.83 12.29
CA LEU A 108 28.71 3.27 12.10
C LEU A 108 27.93 3.54 10.82
N GLY A 109 26.82 4.27 10.96
CA GLY A 109 25.90 4.59 9.87
C GLY A 109 25.05 3.42 9.33
N ALA A 110 25.08 2.25 9.98
CA ALA A 110 24.36 1.05 9.55
C ALA A 110 22.86 1.26 9.46
N ILE A 111 22.24 1.90 10.47
CA ILE A 111 20.79 2.14 10.52
C ILE A 111 20.36 2.99 9.32
N SER A 112 21.06 4.07 9.02
CA SER A 112 20.74 4.92 7.88
C SER A 112 20.81 4.17 6.55
N ARG A 113 21.86 3.38 6.31
CA ARG A 113 22.02 2.59 5.09
C ARG A 113 21.00 1.45 4.99
N SER A 114 20.67 0.79 6.10
CA SER A 114 19.74 -0.33 6.14
C SER A 114 18.31 0.08 5.81
N ARG A 115 17.92 1.32 6.08
CA ARG A 115 16.59 1.87 5.71
C ARG A 115 16.28 1.78 4.22
N LYS A 116 17.28 1.64 3.38
CA LYS A 116 17.11 1.36 1.94
C LYS A 116 16.51 -0.02 1.69
N TYR A 117 16.76 -0.98 2.58
CA TYR A 117 16.45 -2.40 2.39
C TYR A 117 15.37 -2.94 3.32
N ILE A 118 15.22 -2.39 4.52
CA ILE A 118 14.28 -2.87 5.52
C ILE A 118 13.39 -1.76 6.07
N ASN A 119 12.19 -2.14 6.49
CA ASN A 119 11.24 -1.30 7.21
C ASN A 119 11.33 -1.61 8.70
N TYR A 120 11.48 -0.58 9.52
CA TYR A 120 11.50 -0.72 10.97
C TYR A 120 10.08 -0.57 11.52
N PRO A 121 9.60 -1.52 12.35
CA PRO A 121 8.27 -1.43 12.95
C PRO A 121 8.10 -0.12 13.74
N SER A 122 6.94 0.52 13.58
CA SER A 122 6.46 1.65 14.41
C SER A 122 7.37 2.90 14.50
N GLY A 123 8.30 3.11 13.58
CA GLY A 123 9.16 4.31 13.60
C GLY A 123 10.06 4.42 14.83
N LYS A 124 9.94 3.53 15.81
CA LYS A 124 10.85 3.46 16.95
C LYS A 124 12.16 2.86 16.45
N GLU A 125 13.13 3.72 16.26
CA GLU A 125 14.52 3.31 16.27
C GLU A 125 14.76 2.72 17.66
N SER A 126 15.19 1.45 17.71
CA SER A 126 15.77 0.94 18.96
C SER A 126 16.86 1.94 19.39
N SER A 127 16.86 2.29 20.66
CA SER A 127 17.99 2.99 21.25
C SER A 127 19.28 2.27 20.84
N TYR A 128 20.38 2.98 20.71
CA TYR A 128 21.67 2.41 20.30
C TYR A 128 22.09 1.22 21.17
N ASP A 129 21.44 1.02 22.31
CA ASP A 129 21.76 0.02 23.33
C ASP A 129 20.97 -1.29 23.18
N GLU A 130 19.99 -1.39 22.26
CA GLU A 130 19.23 -2.62 22.02
C GLU A 130 19.63 -3.27 20.70
N ILE A 131 19.82 -4.61 20.73
CA ILE A 131 20.00 -5.42 19.53
C ILE A 131 18.81 -5.25 18.62
N ASN A 132 19.01 -4.70 17.41
CA ASN A 132 17.99 -4.56 16.42
C ASN A 132 17.88 -5.85 15.57
N PRO A 133 16.88 -6.72 15.80
CA PRO A 133 16.78 -8.02 15.11
C PRO A 133 16.71 -7.89 13.60
N GLN A 134 16.06 -6.84 13.06
CA GLN A 134 15.94 -6.63 11.63
C GLN A 134 17.29 -6.28 11.00
N LEU A 135 18.13 -5.51 11.71
CA LEU A 135 19.47 -5.16 11.25
C LEU A 135 20.39 -6.40 11.23
N VAL A 136 20.30 -7.23 12.27
CA VAL A 136 21.03 -8.51 12.35
C VAL A 136 20.61 -9.44 11.21
N GLN A 137 19.32 -9.59 10.96
CA GLN A 137 18.80 -10.40 9.85
C GLN A 137 19.27 -9.88 8.49
N LEU A 138 19.31 -8.56 8.31
CA LEU A 138 19.81 -7.94 7.08
C LEU A 138 21.31 -8.25 6.88
N GLU A 139 22.11 -8.19 7.95
CA GLU A 139 23.54 -8.53 7.88
C GLU A 139 23.76 -10.01 7.57
N ILE A 140 23.01 -10.90 8.19
CA ILE A 140 23.06 -12.34 7.89
C ILE A 140 22.77 -12.56 6.40
N LEU A 141 21.71 -11.95 5.88
CA LEU A 141 21.36 -12.02 4.46
C LEU A 141 22.52 -11.49 3.58
N ARG A 142 23.06 -10.30 3.92
CA ARG A 142 24.18 -9.70 3.17
C ARG A 142 25.41 -10.63 3.15
N ALA A 143 25.78 -11.17 4.30
CA ALA A 143 26.92 -12.09 4.41
C ALA A 143 26.71 -13.38 3.60
N GLN A 144 25.50 -13.92 3.62
CA GLN A 144 25.15 -15.11 2.82
C GLN A 144 25.24 -14.85 1.32
N LEU A 145 24.88 -13.63 0.86
CA LEU A 145 24.97 -13.26 -0.55
C LEU A 145 26.41 -13.29 -1.10
N LEU A 146 27.42 -13.18 -0.26
CA LEU A 146 28.82 -13.33 -0.68
C LEU A 146 29.13 -14.77 -1.14
N ASN A 147 28.43 -15.76 -0.58
CA ASN A 147 28.63 -17.18 -0.85
C ASN A 147 27.58 -17.77 -1.78
N ILE A 148 26.39 -17.17 -1.88
CA ILE A 148 25.28 -17.66 -2.70
C ILE A 148 25.33 -17.02 -4.09
N LYS A 149 25.85 -17.72 -5.09
CA LYS A 149 25.91 -17.25 -6.48
C LYS A 149 24.53 -17.09 -7.12
N ASN A 150 23.51 -17.85 -6.66
CA ASN A 150 22.16 -17.84 -7.21
C ASN A 150 21.24 -16.96 -6.35
N SER A 151 20.82 -15.82 -6.90
CA SER A 151 19.91 -14.87 -6.20
C SER A 151 18.53 -15.47 -5.88
N ASP A 152 18.07 -16.52 -6.59
CA ASP A 152 16.79 -17.15 -6.28
C ASP A 152 16.88 -17.97 -4.99
N LYS A 153 18.00 -18.63 -4.72
CA LYS A 153 18.25 -19.30 -3.44
C LYS A 153 18.33 -18.29 -2.28
N ALA A 154 18.90 -17.11 -2.52
CA ALA A 154 18.99 -16.07 -1.51
C ALA A 154 17.61 -15.49 -1.09
N LYS A 155 16.59 -15.60 -1.91
CA LYS A 155 15.22 -15.14 -1.58
C LYS A 155 14.61 -15.84 -0.37
N TYR A 156 15.01 -17.08 -0.07
CA TYR A 156 14.53 -17.81 1.10
C TYR A 156 15.00 -17.20 2.44
N TYR A 157 16.01 -16.35 2.41
CA TYR A 157 16.55 -15.68 3.60
C TYR A 157 16.07 -14.23 3.77
N LEU A 158 15.16 -13.77 2.90
CA LEU A 158 14.62 -12.41 2.98
C LEU A 158 13.75 -12.25 4.24
N PRO A 159 14.05 -11.28 5.12
CA PRO A 159 13.16 -10.98 6.23
C PRO A 159 11.85 -10.37 5.71
N GLU A 160 10.76 -10.55 6.45
CA GLU A 160 9.46 -9.95 6.13
C GLU A 160 9.50 -8.41 6.13
N SER A 161 10.41 -7.82 6.90
CA SER A 161 10.65 -6.37 6.93
C SER A 161 11.38 -5.84 5.67
N TYR A 162 11.83 -6.73 4.75
CA TYR A 162 12.53 -6.32 3.53
C TYR A 162 11.64 -5.49 2.62
N LYS A 163 12.13 -4.32 2.20
CA LYS A 163 11.37 -3.35 1.42
C LYS A 163 11.16 -3.76 -0.04
N THR A 164 10.01 -3.39 -0.55
CA THR A 164 9.68 -3.47 -1.97
C THR A 164 8.89 -2.23 -2.43
N ASN A 165 8.78 -2.09 -3.73
CA ASN A 165 7.94 -1.10 -4.41
C ASN A 165 7.04 -1.84 -5.40
N LEU A 166 5.87 -1.29 -5.67
CA LEU A 166 4.93 -1.90 -6.60
C LEU A 166 4.04 -0.86 -7.27
N VAL A 167 3.52 -1.24 -8.42
CA VAL A 167 2.33 -0.61 -8.99
C VAL A 167 1.13 -1.51 -8.68
N TRP A 168 0.08 -0.92 -8.14
CA TRP A 168 -1.16 -1.59 -7.77
C TRP A 168 -2.34 -0.99 -8.51
N THR A 169 -3.02 -1.82 -9.31
CA THR A 169 -4.21 -1.41 -10.07
C THR A 169 -5.43 -2.14 -9.54
N ILE A 170 -6.46 -1.39 -9.18
CA ILE A 170 -7.65 -1.91 -8.50
C ILE A 170 -8.89 -1.09 -8.89
N ASN A 171 -10.07 -1.73 -9.00
CA ASN A 171 -11.32 -1.02 -9.21
C ASN A 171 -11.87 -0.42 -7.90
N ALA A 172 -12.79 0.57 -8.03
CA ALA A 172 -13.32 1.31 -6.88
C ALA A 172 -14.09 0.43 -5.88
N ARG A 173 -14.84 -0.58 -6.33
CA ARG A 173 -15.55 -1.51 -5.44
C ARG A 173 -14.56 -2.30 -4.57
N SER A 174 -13.55 -2.87 -5.20
CA SER A 174 -12.52 -3.64 -4.50
C SER A 174 -11.66 -2.75 -3.61
N LEU A 175 -11.38 -1.51 -4.02
CA LEU A 175 -10.68 -0.51 -3.20
C LEU A 175 -11.50 -0.14 -1.95
N LYS A 176 -12.81 0.04 -2.09
CA LYS A 176 -13.71 0.32 -0.96
C LYS A 176 -13.70 -0.83 0.05
N ASN A 177 -13.75 -2.08 -0.43
CA ASN A 177 -13.61 -3.25 0.43
C ASN A 177 -12.24 -3.32 1.13
N PHE A 178 -11.16 -3.02 0.41
CA PHE A 178 -9.81 -2.91 0.99
C PHE A 178 -9.77 -1.89 2.12
N LEU A 179 -10.27 -0.68 1.89
CA LEU A 179 -10.28 0.40 2.87
C LEU A 179 -11.09 0.01 4.12
N ASN A 180 -12.30 -0.54 3.95
CA ASN A 180 -13.14 -0.97 5.06
C ASN A 180 -12.47 -2.05 5.94
N LEU A 181 -11.71 -2.97 5.32
CA LEU A 181 -11.00 -4.03 6.06
C LEU A 181 -9.71 -3.51 6.72
N ARG A 182 -8.97 -2.63 6.05
CA ARG A 182 -7.60 -2.30 6.46
C ARG A 182 -7.49 -1.01 7.29
N LEU A 183 -8.54 -0.19 7.34
CA LEU A 183 -8.64 0.93 8.28
C LEU A 183 -9.05 0.51 9.68
N SER A 184 -9.45 -0.75 9.88
CA SER A 184 -9.76 -1.30 11.20
C SER A 184 -8.52 -1.35 12.10
N ARG A 185 -8.74 -1.15 13.41
CA ARG A 185 -7.68 -1.25 14.44
C ARG A 185 -7.05 -2.65 14.52
N SER A 186 -7.79 -3.69 14.16
CA SER A 186 -7.30 -5.07 14.11
C SER A 186 -6.35 -5.35 12.95
N ALA A 187 -6.31 -4.48 11.92
CA ALA A 187 -5.38 -4.64 10.81
C ALA A 187 -3.94 -4.36 11.26
N HIS A 188 -2.99 -5.07 10.67
CA HIS A 188 -1.56 -4.80 10.90
C HIS A 188 -1.24 -3.34 10.61
N TYR A 189 -0.41 -2.72 11.46
CA TYR A 189 -0.18 -1.25 11.43
C TYR A 189 0.26 -0.75 10.04
N GLU A 190 1.15 -1.44 9.34
CA GLU A 190 1.72 -0.96 8.07
C GLU A 190 0.69 -0.93 6.94
N ILE A 191 -0.15 -1.97 6.80
CA ILE A 191 -1.22 -1.97 5.78
C ILE A 191 -2.33 -0.99 6.16
N ARG A 192 -2.54 -0.72 7.45
CA ARG A 192 -3.46 0.31 7.92
C ARG A 192 -2.96 1.71 7.55
N GLU A 193 -1.67 2.00 7.71
CA GLU A 193 -1.08 3.26 7.24
C GLU A 193 -1.17 3.39 5.71
N LEU A 194 -0.93 2.32 4.96
CA LEU A 194 -1.14 2.30 3.51
C LEU A 194 -2.60 2.65 3.15
N ALA A 195 -3.56 2.08 3.86
CA ALA A 195 -4.97 2.35 3.63
C ALA A 195 -5.34 3.82 3.96
N LYS A 196 -4.77 4.41 5.02
CA LYS A 196 -4.95 5.82 5.35
C LYS A 196 -4.40 6.74 4.27
N GLU A 197 -3.18 6.49 3.80
CA GLU A 197 -2.56 7.28 2.73
C GLU A 197 -3.40 7.23 1.44
N ILE A 198 -3.88 6.05 1.04
CA ILE A 198 -4.74 5.89 -0.13
C ILE A 198 -6.07 6.65 0.07
N LEU A 199 -6.72 6.52 1.23
CA LEU A 199 -7.96 7.24 1.51
C LEU A 199 -7.75 8.75 1.48
N ASN A 200 -6.64 9.24 2.03
CA ASN A 200 -6.29 10.66 1.99
C ASN A 200 -6.12 11.17 0.55
N ILE A 201 -5.43 10.41 -0.30
CA ILE A 201 -5.29 10.74 -1.73
C ILE A 201 -6.67 10.81 -2.39
N ILE A 202 -7.52 9.80 -2.21
CA ILE A 202 -8.86 9.73 -2.80
C ILE A 202 -9.74 10.90 -2.33
N ASN A 203 -9.68 11.28 -1.04
CA ASN A 203 -10.47 12.36 -0.47
C ASN A 203 -10.10 13.75 -1.05
N ASN A 204 -8.91 13.89 -1.63
CA ASN A 204 -8.48 15.09 -2.33
C ASN A 204 -8.81 15.06 -3.84
N THR A 205 -9.63 14.12 -4.28
CA THR A 205 -10.08 13.99 -5.67
C THR A 205 -11.62 14.04 -5.77
N GLU A 206 -12.14 14.10 -7.00
CA GLU A 206 -13.58 13.97 -7.27
C GLU A 206 -14.16 12.61 -6.84
N TYR A 207 -13.31 11.59 -6.73
CA TYR A 207 -13.72 10.22 -6.36
C TYR A 207 -14.10 10.06 -4.89
N LYS A 208 -13.87 11.07 -4.04
CA LYS A 208 -14.33 11.07 -2.63
C LYS A 208 -15.82 10.71 -2.48
N ILE A 209 -16.62 11.02 -3.49
CA ILE A 209 -18.05 10.71 -3.51
C ILE A 209 -18.35 9.21 -3.40
N LEU A 210 -17.44 8.34 -3.90
CA LEU A 210 -17.60 6.88 -3.89
C LEU A 210 -17.23 6.24 -2.54
N PHE A 211 -16.55 6.99 -1.66
CA PHE A 211 -15.97 6.47 -0.43
C PHE A 211 -16.52 7.17 0.83
N LYS A 212 -17.63 7.91 0.72
CA LYS A 212 -18.24 8.67 1.82
C LYS A 212 -18.59 7.82 3.05
N ASP A 213 -18.95 6.57 2.85
CA ASP A 213 -19.34 5.62 3.88
C ASP A 213 -18.18 4.77 4.44
N VAL A 214 -16.95 4.99 3.94
CA VAL A 214 -15.75 4.36 4.49
C VAL A 214 -15.41 5.00 5.83
N LYS A 215 -15.45 4.18 6.90
CA LYS A 215 -15.14 4.63 8.26
C LYS A 215 -13.66 4.51 8.56
N ASN A 216 -13.04 5.60 8.97
CA ASN A 216 -11.70 5.58 9.53
C ASN A 216 -11.80 5.51 11.06
N GLU A 217 -11.78 4.30 11.63
CA GLU A 217 -11.91 4.07 13.07
C GLU A 217 -10.78 4.72 13.91
N THR A 218 -9.64 5.03 13.26
CA THR A 218 -8.52 5.68 13.94
C THR A 218 -8.66 7.20 14.03
N ALA A 219 -9.38 7.84 13.10
CA ALA A 219 -9.59 9.29 13.14
C ALA A 219 -10.61 9.72 14.18
N ILE A 220 -11.49 8.83 14.64
CA ILE A 220 -12.56 9.15 15.59
C ILE A 220 -12.02 9.43 17.01
N GLN A 221 -10.80 8.99 17.36
CA GLN A 221 -10.20 9.25 18.67
C GLN A 221 -9.22 10.43 18.69
N GLU A 222 -8.62 10.82 17.58
CA GLU A 222 -7.77 12.02 17.53
C GLU A 222 -8.60 13.32 17.64
N SER A 223 -9.91 13.24 17.36
CA SER A 223 -10.85 14.36 17.55
C SER A 223 -11.57 14.35 18.91
N ALA A 224 -11.28 13.36 19.79
CA ALA A 224 -11.92 13.20 21.09
C ALA A 224 -10.94 13.39 22.27
N VAL A 225 -9.72 13.89 22.02
CA VAL A 225 -8.71 14.35 22.97
C VAL A 225 -8.40 15.81 22.65
#